data_bb759493c6f90324dca6c76eaa2a7b20
#
_entry.id   bb759493c6f90324dca6c76eaa2a7b20
#
_cell.length_a   1.000
_cell.length_b   1.000
_cell.length_c   1.000
_cell.angle_alpha   90.00
_cell.angle_beta   90.00
_cell.angle_gamma   90.00
#
_symmetry.space_group_name_H-M   'P 1'
#
loop_
_entity.id
_entity.type
_entity.pdbx_description
1 polymer ?
#
loop_
_entity_poly.entity_id
_entity_poly.type
_entity_poly.pdbx_seq_one_letter_code
_entity_poly.pdbx_strand_id
1 'polypeptide(L)'
;MNMTRAAEFTAELIRTTSRGLAGLSTARLFEKIDGAETRYGEGGFDSWRQALSARLEALASALEADDTKLFADDMVWFRAVITSREIDAKDVGLALESMRETLTAQLPGTTDGSIDRFFDAAVKALAEPAT
;
A
#
# COMPACT_ATOMS: atom_id res chain seq x y z
N MET A 1 -26.77 1.55 -10.78
CA MET A 1 -26.09 1.24 -9.69
C MET A 1 -24.71 1.79 -9.64
N ASN A 2 -24.19 1.90 -8.55
CA ASN A 2 -23.13 2.82 -8.37
C ASN A 2 -21.86 2.28 -7.78
N MET A 3 -21.72 0.95 -7.74
CA MET A 3 -20.49 0.39 -7.20
C MET A 3 -19.31 0.76 -8.07
N THR A 4 -19.47 0.69 -9.41
CA THR A 4 -18.40 1.08 -10.30
C THR A 4 -18.07 2.55 -10.15
N ARG A 5 -19.08 3.40 -10.01
CA ARG A 5 -18.87 4.83 -9.86
C ARG A 5 -18.19 5.15 -8.53
N ALA A 6 -18.59 4.47 -7.47
CA ALA A 6 -17.95 4.66 -6.17
C ALA A 6 -16.50 4.24 -6.21
N ALA A 7 -16.20 3.11 -6.87
CA ALA A 7 -14.83 2.65 -7.02
C ALA A 7 -14.01 3.62 -7.84
N GLU A 8 -14.58 4.17 -8.92
CA GLU A 8 -13.88 5.16 -9.74
C GLU A 8 -13.57 6.43 -8.95
N PHE A 9 -14.53 6.87 -8.15
CA PHE A 9 -14.31 8.05 -7.31
C PHE A 9 -13.19 7.81 -6.30
N THR A 10 -13.23 6.66 -5.63
CA THR A 10 -12.20 6.31 -4.65
C THR A 10 -10.83 6.20 -5.32
N ALA A 11 -10.78 5.56 -6.50
CA ALA A 11 -9.53 5.43 -7.24
C ALA A 11 -8.95 6.79 -7.61
N GLU A 12 -9.81 7.69 -8.08
CA GLU A 12 -9.37 9.03 -8.46
C GLU A 12 -8.87 9.81 -7.24
N LEU A 13 -9.56 9.67 -6.12
CA LEU A 13 -9.15 10.33 -4.89
C LEU A 13 -7.79 9.81 -4.43
N ILE A 14 -7.57 8.51 -4.51
CA ILE A 14 -6.27 7.94 -4.15
C ILE A 14 -5.18 8.46 -5.09
N ARG A 15 -5.45 8.50 -6.40
CA ARG A 15 -4.45 9.00 -7.36
C ARG A 15 -4.07 10.44 -7.10
N THR A 16 -5.06 11.31 -6.88
CA THR A 16 -4.79 12.73 -6.72
C THR A 16 -4.08 13.04 -5.41
N THR A 17 -4.21 12.17 -4.41
CA THR A 17 -3.61 12.38 -3.10
C THR A 17 -2.53 11.36 -2.77
N SER A 18 -2.09 10.57 -3.74
CA SER A 18 -1.20 9.44 -3.48
C SER A 18 0.10 9.86 -2.81
N ARG A 19 0.66 11.00 -3.19
CA ARG A 19 1.91 11.47 -2.58
C ARG A 19 1.73 11.78 -1.09
N GLY A 20 0.64 12.46 -0.74
CA GLY A 20 0.34 12.75 0.66
C GLY A 20 0.02 11.50 1.45
N LEU A 21 -0.79 10.62 0.87
CA LEU A 21 -1.13 9.35 1.51
C LEU A 21 0.13 8.49 1.72
N ALA A 22 1.02 8.49 0.73
CA ALA A 22 2.28 7.74 0.85
C ALA A 22 3.16 8.31 1.95
N GLY A 23 3.20 9.65 2.09
CA GLY A 23 3.96 10.27 3.17
C GLY A 23 3.44 9.86 4.53
N LEU A 24 2.12 9.88 4.72
CA LEU A 24 1.52 9.46 5.98
C LEU A 24 1.76 7.98 6.24
N SER A 25 1.65 7.16 5.20
CA SER A 25 1.90 5.72 5.32
C SER A 25 3.35 5.44 5.70
N THR A 26 4.28 6.17 5.10
CA THR A 26 5.70 6.01 5.41
C THR A 26 6.01 6.41 6.83
N ALA A 27 5.38 7.49 7.30
CA ALA A 27 5.56 7.90 8.69
C ALA A 27 5.08 6.82 9.65
N ARG A 28 3.93 6.20 9.38
CA ARG A 28 3.44 5.07 10.18
C ARG A 28 4.39 3.88 10.12
N LEU A 29 4.90 3.59 8.93
CA LEU A 29 5.85 2.50 8.74
C LEU A 29 7.10 2.72 9.59
N PHE A 30 7.65 3.94 9.56
CA PHE A 30 8.86 4.24 10.30
C PHE A 30 8.64 4.18 11.80
N GLU A 31 7.42 4.42 12.27
CA GLU A 31 7.11 4.23 13.68
C GLU A 31 7.09 2.75 14.09
N LYS A 32 6.78 1.87 13.15
CA LYS A 32 6.70 0.44 13.42
C LYS A 32 8.05 -0.27 13.35
N ILE A 33 9.04 0.35 12.73
CA ILE A 33 10.37 -0.24 12.55
C ILE A 33 11.32 0.41 13.53
N ASP A 34 11.88 -0.37 14.46
CA ASP A 34 12.84 0.15 15.43
C ASP A 34 14.07 0.67 14.69
N GLY A 35 14.41 1.94 14.95
CA GLY A 35 15.59 2.54 14.35
C GLY A 35 15.50 2.69 12.84
N ALA A 36 14.29 2.92 12.30
CA ALA A 36 14.08 3.00 10.85
C ALA A 36 15.00 4.04 10.20
N GLU A 37 15.14 5.21 10.82
CA GLU A 37 15.96 6.27 10.24
C GLU A 37 17.42 5.87 10.13
N THR A 38 17.93 5.18 11.13
CA THR A 38 19.32 4.68 11.09
C THR A 38 19.44 3.55 10.08
N ARG A 39 18.48 2.65 10.08
CA ARG A 39 18.51 1.45 9.26
C ARG A 39 18.41 1.77 7.77
N TYR A 40 17.57 2.72 7.41
CA TYR A 40 17.36 3.10 6.00
C TYR A 40 18.18 4.30 5.58
N GLY A 41 18.71 5.06 6.55
CA GLY A 41 19.66 6.15 6.27
C GLY A 41 19.01 7.37 5.68
N GLU A 42 19.87 8.32 5.30
CA GLU A 42 19.44 9.54 4.67
C GLU A 42 18.79 9.22 3.32
N GLY A 43 17.64 9.82 3.07
CA GLY A 43 16.91 9.54 1.84
C GLY A 43 16.01 8.30 1.92
N GLY A 44 16.14 7.51 2.97
CA GLY A 44 15.33 6.29 3.11
C GLY A 44 13.84 6.57 3.21
N PHE A 45 13.47 7.60 3.97
CA PHE A 45 12.06 7.96 4.08
C PHE A 45 11.49 8.33 2.70
N ASP A 46 12.22 9.14 1.94
CA ASP A 46 11.73 9.56 0.63
C ASP A 46 11.63 8.39 -0.34
N SER A 47 12.60 7.47 -0.28
CA SER A 47 12.55 6.26 -1.12
C SER A 47 11.32 5.41 -0.80
N TRP A 48 11.02 5.22 0.48
CA TRP A 48 9.83 4.48 0.89
C TRP A 48 8.57 5.22 0.46
N ARG A 49 8.53 6.55 0.63
CA ARG A 49 7.37 7.34 0.20
C ARG A 49 7.10 7.17 -1.30
N GLN A 50 8.15 7.21 -2.11
CA GLN A 50 7.99 7.01 -3.55
C GLN A 50 7.48 5.61 -3.85
N ALA A 51 8.02 4.60 -3.16
CA ALA A 51 7.60 3.23 -3.36
C ALA A 51 6.13 3.03 -2.98
N LEU A 52 5.70 3.61 -1.86
CA LEU A 52 4.32 3.45 -1.42
C LEU A 52 3.37 4.27 -2.27
N SER A 53 3.81 5.41 -2.80
CA SER A 53 2.98 6.16 -3.76
C SER A 53 2.66 5.30 -4.98
N ALA A 54 3.64 4.57 -5.50
CA ALA A 54 3.42 3.67 -6.63
C ALA A 54 2.47 2.53 -6.27
N ARG A 55 2.57 2.00 -5.03
CA ARG A 55 1.66 0.94 -4.58
C ARG A 55 0.22 1.45 -4.46
N LEU A 56 0.06 2.69 -4.01
CA LEU A 56 -1.27 3.27 -3.92
C LEU A 56 -1.88 3.49 -5.31
N GLU A 57 -1.07 3.86 -6.29
CA GLU A 57 -1.56 3.99 -7.66
C GLU A 57 -1.96 2.62 -8.22
N ALA A 58 -1.22 1.58 -7.88
CA ALA A 58 -1.60 0.23 -8.27
C ALA A 58 -2.93 -0.18 -7.64
N LEU A 59 -3.15 0.22 -6.38
CA LEU A 59 -4.43 -0.02 -5.72
C LEU A 59 -5.56 0.70 -6.46
N ALA A 60 -5.34 1.94 -6.85
CA ALA A 60 -6.35 2.69 -7.58
C ALA A 60 -6.73 2.00 -8.89
N SER A 61 -5.73 1.51 -9.62
CA SER A 61 -5.99 0.77 -10.86
C SER A 61 -6.76 -0.53 -10.60
N ALA A 62 -6.43 -1.23 -9.52
CA ALA A 62 -7.13 -2.45 -9.14
C ALA A 62 -8.58 -2.16 -8.78
N LEU A 63 -8.83 -1.04 -8.09
CA LEU A 63 -10.20 -0.63 -7.75
C LEU A 63 -11.02 -0.36 -9.01
N GLU A 64 -10.43 0.33 -9.98
CA GLU A 64 -11.13 0.61 -11.24
C GLU A 64 -11.46 -0.67 -12.00
N ALA A 65 -10.55 -1.63 -11.97
CA ALA A 65 -10.76 -2.90 -12.65
C ALA A 65 -11.62 -3.86 -11.83
N ASP A 66 -11.92 -3.52 -10.58
CA ASP A 66 -12.62 -4.37 -9.63
C ASP A 66 -11.96 -5.76 -9.55
N ASP A 67 -10.64 -5.74 -9.43
CA ASP A 67 -9.84 -6.97 -9.42
C ASP A 67 -8.83 -6.93 -8.29
N THR A 68 -9.16 -7.63 -7.21
CA THR A 68 -8.30 -7.66 -6.01
C THR A 68 -6.95 -8.29 -6.31
N LYS A 69 -6.89 -9.19 -7.30
CA LYS A 69 -5.66 -9.87 -7.64
C LYS A 69 -4.61 -8.92 -8.18
N LEU A 70 -5.02 -7.85 -8.87
CA LEU A 70 -4.06 -6.89 -9.42
C LEU A 70 -3.25 -6.24 -8.31
N PHE A 71 -3.90 -5.85 -7.23
CA PHE A 71 -3.18 -5.24 -6.10
C PHE A 71 -2.35 -6.28 -5.36
N ALA A 72 -2.89 -7.47 -5.15
CA ALA A 72 -2.16 -8.54 -4.48
C ALA A 72 -0.90 -8.91 -5.26
N ASP A 73 -1.01 -9.03 -6.59
CA ASP A 73 0.15 -9.34 -7.44
C ASP A 73 1.18 -8.22 -7.39
N ASP A 74 0.74 -6.97 -7.35
CA ASP A 74 1.64 -5.83 -7.23
C ASP A 74 2.44 -5.90 -5.93
N MET A 75 1.80 -6.25 -4.83
CA MET A 75 2.48 -6.36 -3.54
C MET A 75 3.46 -7.53 -3.51
N VAL A 76 3.12 -8.65 -4.15
CA VAL A 76 4.04 -9.78 -4.24
C VAL A 76 5.27 -9.40 -5.07
N TRP A 77 5.06 -8.69 -6.19
CA TRP A 77 6.16 -8.19 -7.00
C TRP A 77 7.03 -7.22 -6.20
N PHE A 78 6.39 -6.33 -5.46
CA PHE A 78 7.11 -5.36 -4.64
C PHE A 78 7.97 -6.07 -3.59
N ARG A 79 7.43 -7.12 -2.96
CA ARG A 79 8.21 -7.91 -1.99
C ARG A 79 9.45 -8.49 -2.65
N ALA A 80 9.31 -9.02 -3.87
CA ALA A 80 10.44 -9.59 -4.57
C ALA A 80 11.52 -8.54 -4.84
N VAL A 81 11.12 -7.34 -5.26
CA VAL A 81 12.07 -6.24 -5.51
C VAL A 81 12.76 -5.83 -4.21
N ILE A 82 11.98 -5.68 -3.15
CA ILE A 82 12.52 -5.23 -1.87
C ILE A 82 13.50 -6.24 -1.29
N THR A 83 13.15 -7.53 -1.32
CA THR A 83 14.04 -8.56 -0.76
C THR A 83 15.29 -8.74 -1.60
N SER A 84 15.22 -8.46 -2.91
CA SER A 84 16.42 -8.51 -3.75
C SER A 84 17.43 -7.43 -3.37
N ARG A 85 16.99 -6.42 -2.64
CA ARG A 85 17.86 -5.34 -2.14
C ARG A 85 18.23 -5.56 -0.68
N GLU A 86 18.06 -6.78 -0.19
CA GLU A 86 18.42 -7.19 1.17
C GLU A 86 17.59 -6.47 2.24
N ILE A 87 16.38 -6.06 1.89
CA ILE A 87 15.45 -5.50 2.85
C ILE A 87 14.52 -6.62 3.29
N ASP A 88 14.25 -6.68 4.60
CA ASP A 88 13.44 -7.75 5.18
C ASP A 88 12.01 -7.73 4.63
N ALA A 89 11.54 -8.89 4.19
CA ALA A 89 10.16 -9.03 3.70
C ALA A 89 9.13 -8.61 4.75
N LYS A 90 9.45 -8.72 6.02
CA LYS A 90 8.60 -8.27 7.10
C LYS A 90 8.23 -6.79 6.96
N ASP A 91 9.15 -5.97 6.47
CA ASP A 91 8.88 -4.54 6.31
C ASP A 91 7.84 -4.27 5.23
N VAL A 92 7.73 -5.16 4.25
CA VAL A 92 6.67 -5.04 3.24
C VAL A 92 5.30 -5.25 3.88
N GLY A 93 5.18 -6.22 4.77
CA GLY A 93 3.93 -6.44 5.51
C GLY A 93 3.57 -5.25 6.37
N LEU A 94 4.56 -4.66 7.03
CA LEU A 94 4.35 -3.47 7.85
C LEU A 94 3.94 -2.28 6.98
N ALA A 95 4.51 -2.17 5.77
CA ALA A 95 4.15 -1.12 4.83
C ALA A 95 2.69 -1.26 4.37
N LEU A 96 2.29 -2.49 4.07
CA LEU A 96 0.90 -2.77 3.67
C LEU A 96 -0.06 -2.37 4.78
N GLU A 97 0.24 -2.76 6.01
CA GLU A 97 -0.55 -2.40 7.18
C GLU A 97 -0.64 -0.89 7.35
N SER A 98 0.49 -0.20 7.18
CA SER A 98 0.55 1.26 7.32
C SER A 98 -0.29 1.97 6.26
N MET A 99 -0.28 1.48 5.03
CA MET A 99 -1.13 2.03 3.97
C MET A 99 -2.60 1.83 4.31
N ARG A 100 -2.97 0.64 4.80
CA ARG A 100 -4.36 0.37 5.15
C ARG A 100 -4.84 1.31 6.25
N GLU A 101 -4.03 1.50 7.28
CA GLU A 101 -4.35 2.41 8.38
C GLU A 101 -4.53 3.83 7.89
N THR A 102 -3.64 4.27 6.99
CA THR A 102 -3.70 5.62 6.45
C THR A 102 -4.98 5.83 5.66
N LEU A 103 -5.34 4.89 4.80
CA LEU A 103 -6.56 5.02 4.00
C LEU A 103 -7.80 5.02 4.90
N THR A 104 -7.82 4.16 5.91
CA THR A 104 -8.94 4.13 6.85
C THR A 104 -9.09 5.46 7.58
N ALA A 105 -7.98 6.07 7.96
CA ALA A 105 -8.02 7.34 8.69
C ALA A 105 -8.36 8.52 7.79
N GLN A 106 -7.87 8.51 6.55
CA GLN A 106 -7.97 9.68 5.68
C GLN A 106 -9.18 9.65 4.76
N LEU A 107 -9.75 8.47 4.49
CA LEU A 107 -10.86 8.32 3.55
C LEU A 107 -12.05 7.59 4.18
N PRO A 108 -12.52 8.03 5.36
CA PRO A 108 -13.55 7.26 6.07
C PRO A 108 -14.88 7.20 5.33
N GLY A 109 -15.19 8.20 4.52
CA GLY A 109 -16.46 8.24 3.80
C GLY A 109 -16.50 7.38 2.56
N THR A 110 -15.36 6.84 2.14
CA THR A 110 -15.28 6.07 0.92
C THR A 110 -14.98 4.59 1.18
N THR A 111 -14.77 4.22 2.44
CA THR A 111 -14.36 2.87 2.78
C THR A 111 -15.50 2.10 3.39
N ASP A 112 -16.47 1.76 2.59
CA ASP A 112 -17.61 0.96 3.02
C ASP A 112 -17.27 -0.53 3.03
N GLY A 113 -16.01 -0.86 3.22
CA GLY A 113 -15.52 -2.23 3.20
C GLY A 113 -14.93 -2.62 1.86
N SER A 114 -15.14 -1.82 0.81
CA SER A 114 -14.67 -2.18 -0.52
C SER A 114 -13.15 -2.21 -0.63
N ILE A 115 -12.47 -1.28 0.04
CA ILE A 115 -11.01 -1.26 0.04
C ILE A 115 -10.44 -2.44 0.81
N ASP A 116 -11.11 -2.86 1.87
CA ASP A 116 -10.62 -3.95 2.72
C ASP A 116 -10.42 -5.24 1.95
N ARG A 117 -11.27 -5.53 0.95
CA ARG A 117 -11.11 -6.74 0.15
C ARG A 117 -9.75 -6.77 -0.54
N PHE A 118 -9.29 -5.61 -1.00
CA PHE A 118 -8.02 -5.50 -1.70
C PHE A 118 -6.85 -5.74 -0.75
N PHE A 119 -6.92 -5.15 0.44
CA PHE A 119 -5.87 -5.38 1.43
C PHE A 119 -5.89 -6.80 1.97
N ASP A 120 -7.08 -7.38 2.18
CA ASP A 120 -7.17 -8.77 2.62
C ASP A 120 -6.54 -9.71 1.60
N ALA A 121 -6.78 -9.48 0.31
CA ALA A 121 -6.17 -10.29 -0.74
C ALA A 121 -4.65 -10.16 -0.74
N ALA A 122 -4.14 -8.95 -0.53
CA ALA A 122 -2.71 -8.72 -0.48
C ALA A 122 -2.07 -9.38 0.74
N VAL A 123 -2.72 -9.27 1.90
CA VAL A 123 -2.23 -9.93 3.12
C VAL A 123 -2.13 -11.43 2.89
N LYS A 124 -3.17 -12.01 2.29
CA LYS A 124 -3.19 -13.45 2.02
C LYS A 124 -2.07 -13.84 1.07
N ALA A 125 -1.87 -13.06 0.00
CA ALA A 125 -0.82 -13.35 -0.98
C ALA A 125 0.57 -13.25 -0.37
N LEU A 126 0.80 -12.28 0.51
CA LEU A 126 2.09 -12.11 1.17
C LEU A 126 2.33 -13.17 2.24
N ALA A 127 1.29 -13.82 2.74
CA ALA A 127 1.45 -14.91 3.71
C ALA A 127 1.94 -16.18 3.05
N GLU A 128 1.80 -16.31 1.73
CA GLU A 128 2.27 -17.48 1.01
C GLU A 128 3.77 -17.39 0.78
N PRO A 129 4.49 -18.51 0.85
CA PRO A 129 5.94 -18.46 0.63
C PRO A 129 6.24 -18.00 -0.78
N ALA A 130 7.31 -17.21 -0.90
CA ALA A 130 7.80 -16.81 -2.20
C ALA A 130 8.40 -18.04 -2.88
N THR A 131 7.99 -18.33 -4.10
CA THR A 131 8.50 -19.47 -4.85
C THR A 131 9.39 -19.03 -5.98
#